data_2956522de995212111cfabdae9c01c92
#
_entry.id   2956522de995212111cfabdae9c01c92
#
_cell.length_a   1.000
_cell.length_b   1.000
_cell.length_c   1.000
_cell.angle_alpha   90.00
_cell.angle_beta   90.00
_cell.angle_gamma   90.00
#
_symmetry.space_group_name_H-M   'P 1'
#
loop_
_entity.id
_entity.type
_entity.pdbx_description
1 polymer ?
#
loop_
_entity_poly.entity_id
_entity_poly.type
_entity_poly.pdbx_seq_one_letter_code
_entity_poly.pdbx_strand_id
1 'polypeptide(L)'
;MPRPRLLFVCTGNATRSVIAAALVRRDRPDWQIDSAGTWAIPGLPSSRRTLAALESVGVSAPGHRSTTLTRDHLIDVDLVVGFESDHVTHVRRLAPESADRTATLPRLLLPDWPGADLAAEDPRTWTEVDDPAGGDVEDFIRCARDIDGQVAQLLARLDAR
;
A
#
# COMPACT_ATOMS: atom_id res chain seq x y z
N MET A 1 6.31 17.19 3.97
CA MET A 1 7.49 16.49 3.42
C MET A 1 7.59 16.81 1.94
N PRO A 2 8.68 17.41 1.46
CA PRO A 2 8.75 17.89 0.08
C PRO A 2 8.72 16.79 -0.97
N ARG A 3 9.30 15.63 -0.70
CA ARG A 3 9.31 14.47 -1.63
C ARG A 3 9.34 13.17 -0.83
N PRO A 4 8.24 12.80 -0.20
CA PRO A 4 8.22 11.60 0.64
C PRO A 4 8.44 10.34 -0.19
N ARG A 5 9.05 9.37 0.46
CA ARG A 5 9.23 8.02 -0.08
C ARG A 5 8.24 7.08 0.59
N LEU A 6 7.29 6.57 -0.18
CA LEU A 6 6.25 5.66 0.30
C LEU A 6 6.46 4.27 -0.28
N LEU A 7 6.21 3.26 0.56
CA LEU A 7 6.21 1.86 0.15
C LEU A 7 4.84 1.25 0.46
N PHE A 8 4.19 0.73 -0.57
CA PHE A 8 2.95 -0.02 -0.43
C PHE A 8 3.23 -1.52 -0.41
N VAL A 9 2.75 -2.22 0.63
CA VAL A 9 3.02 -3.64 0.86
C VAL A 9 1.71 -4.42 0.95
N CYS A 10 1.51 -5.39 0.07
CA CYS A 10 0.44 -6.37 0.21
C CYS A 10 1.03 -7.79 0.20
N THR A 11 0.21 -8.80 -0.01
CA THR A 11 0.69 -10.20 0.02
C THR A 11 1.45 -10.53 -1.25
N GLY A 12 0.78 -10.46 -2.41
CA GLY A 12 1.34 -10.94 -3.68
C GLY A 12 2.02 -9.86 -4.52
N ASN A 13 1.95 -8.59 -4.13
CA ASN A 13 2.35 -7.46 -4.98
C ASN A 13 1.70 -7.56 -6.38
N ALA A 14 0.46 -7.97 -6.39
CA ALA A 14 -0.30 -8.25 -7.61
C ALA A 14 -1.48 -7.30 -7.82
N THR A 15 -2.09 -6.77 -6.75
CA THR A 15 -3.32 -5.98 -6.85
C THR A 15 -3.32 -4.75 -5.95
N ARG A 16 -3.49 -4.89 -4.63
CA ARG A 16 -3.71 -3.75 -3.71
C ARG A 16 -2.56 -2.76 -3.70
N SER A 17 -1.33 -3.24 -3.53
CA SER A 17 -0.14 -2.38 -3.53
C SER A 17 0.13 -1.76 -4.91
N VAL A 18 -0.19 -2.48 -5.97
CA VAL A 18 -0.05 -2.00 -7.36
C VAL A 18 -1.00 -0.84 -7.63
N ILE A 19 -2.28 -0.99 -7.23
CA ILE A 19 -3.30 0.04 -7.40
C ILE A 19 -2.94 1.29 -6.60
N ALA A 20 -2.62 1.14 -5.32
CA ALA A 20 -2.28 2.26 -4.45
C ALA A 20 -1.05 3.03 -4.98
N ALA A 21 -0.01 2.32 -5.37
CA ALA A 21 1.20 2.93 -5.94
C ALA A 21 0.90 3.70 -7.23
N ALA A 22 0.10 3.14 -8.14
CA ALA A 22 -0.28 3.78 -9.39
C ALA A 22 -1.09 5.07 -9.15
N LEU A 23 -2.00 5.06 -8.19
CA LEU A 23 -2.80 6.24 -7.81
C LEU A 23 -1.91 7.37 -7.29
N VAL A 24 -0.97 7.06 -6.40
CA VAL A 24 -0.07 8.07 -5.85
C VAL A 24 0.89 8.60 -6.92
N ARG A 25 1.43 7.74 -7.77
CA ARG A 25 2.30 8.17 -8.89
C ARG A 25 1.59 9.13 -9.83
N ARG A 26 0.30 8.91 -10.10
CA ARG A 26 -0.51 9.82 -10.91
C ARG A 26 -0.64 11.19 -10.26
N ASP A 27 -0.96 11.22 -8.97
CA ASP A 27 -1.31 12.44 -8.26
C ASP A 27 -0.09 13.18 -7.67
N ARG A 28 1.02 12.46 -7.47
CA ARG A 28 2.29 13.00 -6.92
C ARG A 28 3.48 12.44 -7.71
N PRO A 29 3.63 12.86 -8.98
CA PRO A 29 4.65 12.26 -9.88
C PRO A 29 6.09 12.51 -9.45
N ASP A 30 6.33 13.46 -8.56
CA ASP A 30 7.66 13.77 -8.01
C ASP A 30 8.00 13.01 -6.72
N TRP A 31 7.04 12.26 -6.16
CA TRP A 31 7.29 11.42 -4.97
C TRP A 31 7.95 10.09 -5.38
N GLN A 32 8.69 9.52 -4.43
CA GLN A 32 9.28 8.19 -4.64
C GLN A 32 8.33 7.12 -4.12
N ILE A 33 7.77 6.34 -5.04
CA ILE A 33 6.74 5.35 -4.73
C ILE A 33 7.20 3.97 -5.17
N ASP A 34 7.22 3.03 -4.23
CA ASP A 34 7.53 1.63 -4.49
C ASP A 34 6.41 0.73 -3.98
N SER A 35 6.38 -0.50 -4.47
CA SER A 35 5.49 -1.55 -3.98
C SER A 35 6.21 -2.89 -3.90
N ALA A 36 5.79 -3.74 -2.95
CA ALA A 36 6.35 -5.08 -2.77
C ALA A 36 5.31 -6.00 -2.11
N GLY A 37 5.59 -7.29 -2.08
CA GLY A 37 4.71 -8.28 -1.47
C GLY A 37 5.43 -9.10 -0.40
N THR A 38 4.73 -9.43 0.67
CA THR A 38 5.26 -10.27 1.75
C THR A 38 5.50 -11.71 1.30
N TRP A 39 4.68 -12.19 0.38
CA TRP A 39 4.74 -13.54 -0.19
C TRP A 39 4.56 -13.50 -1.71
N ALA A 40 5.24 -12.58 -2.38
CA ALA A 40 5.14 -12.43 -3.83
C ALA A 40 5.88 -13.57 -4.55
N ILE A 41 5.29 -13.99 -5.68
CA ILE A 41 6.04 -14.76 -6.69
C ILE A 41 6.74 -13.72 -7.57
N PRO A 42 8.09 -13.65 -7.58
CA PRO A 42 8.80 -12.58 -8.29
C PRO A 42 8.56 -12.61 -9.81
N GLY A 43 8.47 -11.42 -10.39
CA GLY A 43 8.50 -11.24 -11.84
C GLY A 43 7.19 -11.46 -12.58
N LEU A 44 6.06 -11.58 -11.87
CA LEU A 44 4.76 -11.74 -12.53
C LEU A 44 4.19 -10.39 -12.98
N PRO A 45 3.61 -10.33 -14.20
CA PRO A 45 2.87 -9.16 -14.66
C PRO A 45 1.51 -9.05 -13.96
N SER A 46 0.88 -7.89 -14.08
CA SER A 46 -0.49 -7.70 -13.59
C SER A 46 -1.47 -8.63 -14.32
N SER A 47 -2.37 -9.24 -13.55
CA SER A 47 -3.44 -10.07 -14.11
C SER A 47 -4.47 -9.21 -14.86
N ARG A 48 -5.31 -9.84 -15.68
CA ARG A 48 -6.43 -9.15 -16.37
C ARG A 48 -7.37 -8.47 -15.39
N ARG A 49 -7.65 -9.10 -14.24
CA ARG A 49 -8.50 -8.53 -13.19
C ARG A 49 -7.88 -7.28 -12.59
N THR A 50 -6.58 -7.30 -12.33
CA THR A 50 -5.86 -6.12 -11.85
C THR A 50 -5.84 -5.01 -12.90
N LEU A 51 -5.64 -5.33 -14.18
CA LEU A 51 -5.68 -4.34 -15.26
C LEU A 51 -7.06 -3.67 -15.35
N ALA A 52 -8.14 -4.44 -15.25
CA ALA A 52 -9.51 -3.91 -15.23
C ALA A 52 -9.75 -3.01 -14.00
N ALA A 53 -9.24 -3.41 -12.84
CA ALA A 53 -9.32 -2.62 -11.62
C ALA A 53 -8.60 -1.28 -11.74
N LEU A 54 -7.38 -1.29 -12.26
CA LEU A 54 -6.60 -0.07 -12.53
C LEU A 54 -7.36 0.87 -13.48
N GLU A 55 -7.87 0.34 -14.58
CA GLU A 55 -8.64 1.10 -15.56
C GLU A 55 -9.87 1.73 -14.95
N SER A 56 -10.57 1.02 -14.06
CA SER A 56 -11.79 1.51 -13.41
C SER A 56 -11.57 2.77 -12.56
N VAL A 57 -10.35 3.00 -12.09
CA VAL A 57 -9.98 4.20 -11.31
C VAL A 57 -9.05 5.14 -12.10
N GLY A 58 -8.93 4.93 -13.40
CA GLY A 58 -8.24 5.86 -14.31
C GLY A 58 -6.72 5.87 -14.20
N VAL A 59 -6.11 4.78 -13.77
CA VAL A 59 -4.65 4.65 -13.67
C VAL A 59 -4.14 3.43 -14.42
N SER A 60 -2.83 3.39 -14.62
CA SER A 60 -2.13 2.25 -15.19
C SER A 60 -0.83 1.98 -14.42
N ALA A 61 -0.32 0.77 -14.54
CA ALA A 61 0.96 0.37 -13.97
C ALA A 61 1.77 -0.37 -15.05
N PRO A 62 2.22 0.34 -16.11
CA PRO A 62 2.89 -0.29 -17.23
C PRO A 62 4.20 -0.92 -16.78
N GLY A 63 4.46 -2.14 -17.25
CA GLY A 63 5.68 -2.85 -16.93
C GLY A 63 5.79 -3.35 -15.49
N HIS A 64 4.71 -3.28 -14.70
CA HIS A 64 4.74 -3.82 -13.34
C HIS A 64 5.12 -5.30 -13.34
N ARG A 65 6.05 -5.64 -12.43
CA ARG A 65 6.44 -7.01 -12.12
C ARG A 65 6.42 -7.18 -10.61
N SER A 66 5.79 -8.24 -10.13
CA SER A 66 5.73 -8.52 -8.70
C SER A 66 7.13 -8.66 -8.11
N THR A 67 7.30 -8.12 -6.91
CA THR A 67 8.58 -8.07 -6.20
C THR A 67 8.38 -8.52 -4.76
N THR A 68 9.26 -9.38 -4.27
CA THR A 68 9.28 -9.80 -2.87
C THR A 68 9.82 -8.68 -1.99
N LEU A 69 9.13 -8.40 -0.90
CA LEU A 69 9.60 -7.42 0.09
C LEU A 69 10.89 -7.92 0.73
N THR A 70 11.89 -7.05 0.75
CA THR A 70 13.16 -7.27 1.43
C THR A 70 13.45 -6.10 2.36
N ARG A 71 14.43 -6.28 3.26
CA ARG A 71 14.86 -5.21 4.16
C ARG A 71 15.33 -3.95 3.39
N ASP A 72 15.92 -4.13 2.22
CA ASP A 72 16.40 -3.01 1.40
C ASP A 72 15.27 -2.05 0.98
N HIS A 73 14.06 -2.57 0.75
CA HIS A 73 12.90 -1.72 0.45
C HIS A 73 12.55 -0.75 1.58
N LEU A 74 12.95 -1.08 2.82
CA LEU A 74 12.57 -0.35 4.03
C LEU A 74 13.61 0.71 4.43
N ILE A 75 14.72 0.80 3.68
CA ILE A 75 15.75 1.81 3.92
C ILE A 75 15.26 3.16 3.40
N ASP A 76 15.38 4.21 4.22
CA ASP A 76 15.03 5.59 3.87
C ASP A 76 13.59 5.80 3.41
N VAL A 77 12.67 4.93 3.84
CA VAL A 77 11.23 5.08 3.58
C VAL A 77 10.60 5.95 4.67
N ASP A 78 9.79 6.92 4.26
CA ASP A 78 9.08 7.80 5.19
C ASP A 78 7.81 7.17 5.73
N LEU A 79 7.13 6.33 4.94
CA LEU A 79 5.88 5.67 5.32
C LEU A 79 5.74 4.34 4.61
N VAL A 80 5.41 3.31 5.38
CA VAL A 80 5.11 1.96 4.87
C VAL A 80 3.62 1.70 5.07
N VAL A 81 2.91 1.45 3.97
CA VAL A 81 1.46 1.28 3.97
C VAL A 81 1.13 -0.16 3.61
N GLY A 82 0.60 -0.90 4.57
CA GLY A 82 0.02 -2.22 4.36
C GLY A 82 -1.50 -2.14 4.18
N PHE A 83 -2.11 -3.30 4.01
CA PHE A 83 -3.57 -3.44 3.81
C PHE A 83 -4.18 -4.38 4.83
N GLU A 84 -3.37 -5.25 5.43
CA GLU A 84 -3.75 -6.20 6.46
C GLU A 84 -2.72 -6.19 7.60
N SER A 85 -3.13 -6.64 8.78
CA SER A 85 -2.24 -6.75 9.94
C SER A 85 -1.02 -7.62 9.67
N ASP A 86 -1.16 -8.66 8.87
CA ASP A 86 -0.05 -9.54 8.49
C ASP A 86 1.05 -8.81 7.71
N HIS A 87 0.68 -7.84 6.89
CA HIS A 87 1.65 -7.00 6.17
C HIS A 87 2.50 -6.20 7.15
N VAL A 88 1.85 -5.58 8.12
CA VAL A 88 2.53 -4.78 9.15
C VAL A 88 3.43 -5.63 10.03
N THR A 89 2.94 -6.79 10.45
CA THR A 89 3.71 -7.74 11.27
C THR A 89 4.96 -8.22 10.52
N HIS A 90 4.83 -8.51 9.24
CA HIS A 90 5.96 -8.93 8.40
C HIS A 90 7.02 -7.83 8.29
N VAL A 91 6.59 -6.58 8.05
CA VAL A 91 7.51 -5.43 8.01
C VAL A 91 8.23 -5.25 9.33
N ARG A 92 7.52 -5.34 10.46
CA ARG A 92 8.11 -5.23 11.80
C ARG A 92 9.15 -6.31 12.10
N ARG A 93 8.98 -7.50 11.53
CA ARG A 93 9.98 -8.58 11.66
C ARG A 93 11.23 -8.31 10.82
N LEU A 94 11.06 -7.80 9.61
CA LEU A 94 12.19 -7.46 8.74
C LEU A 94 12.98 -6.26 9.24
N ALA A 95 12.29 -5.24 9.71
CA ALA A 95 12.89 -3.96 10.14
C ALA A 95 12.12 -3.41 11.33
N PRO A 96 12.42 -3.87 12.57
CA PRO A 96 11.74 -3.40 13.79
C PRO A 96 11.78 -1.88 13.95
N GLU A 97 12.82 -1.25 13.48
CA GLU A 97 13.00 0.21 13.50
C GLU A 97 12.00 0.98 12.65
N SER A 98 11.29 0.30 11.74
CA SER A 98 10.27 0.92 10.89
C SER A 98 8.87 0.87 11.50
N ALA A 99 8.69 0.28 12.67
CA ALA A 99 7.37 0.07 13.27
C ALA A 99 6.59 1.37 13.51
N ASP A 100 7.28 2.47 13.83
CA ASP A 100 6.69 3.78 14.08
C ASP A 100 6.12 4.46 12.84
N ARG A 101 6.48 3.99 11.65
CA ARG A 101 6.04 4.53 10.36
C ARG A 101 5.37 3.48 9.46
N THR A 102 4.87 2.41 10.05
CA THR A 102 4.23 1.30 9.33
C THR A 102 2.83 1.08 9.86
N ALA A 103 1.83 1.17 8.99
CA ALA A 103 0.43 0.90 9.35
C ALA A 103 -0.38 0.42 8.14
N THR A 104 -1.59 -0.11 8.42
CA THR A 104 -2.56 -0.34 7.34
C THR A 104 -3.10 0.99 6.82
N LEU A 105 -3.50 1.02 5.56
CA LEU A 105 -4.09 2.21 4.95
C LEU A 105 -5.26 2.76 5.76
N PRO A 106 -6.26 1.95 6.19
CA PRO A 106 -7.34 2.48 7.02
C PRO A 106 -6.86 3.07 8.37
N ARG A 107 -5.82 2.49 9.00
CA ARG A 107 -5.30 3.02 10.26
C ARG A 107 -4.76 4.44 10.12
N LEU A 108 -4.11 4.72 9.01
CA LEU A 108 -3.57 6.07 8.72
C LEU A 108 -4.64 7.13 8.48
N LEU A 109 -5.88 6.73 8.32
CA LEU A 109 -7.01 7.66 8.11
C LEU A 109 -7.72 8.06 9.39
N LEU A 110 -7.37 7.46 10.53
CA LEU A 110 -7.95 7.83 11.82
C LEU A 110 -7.46 9.21 12.27
N PRO A 111 -8.30 9.97 13.02
CA PRO A 111 -8.00 11.36 13.36
C PRO A 111 -6.74 11.57 14.20
N ASP A 112 -6.32 10.56 14.98
CA ASP A 112 -5.15 10.64 15.85
C ASP A 112 -3.81 10.50 15.13
N TRP A 113 -3.81 9.99 13.89
CA TRP A 113 -2.60 9.97 13.08
C TRP A 113 -2.44 11.33 12.37
N PRO A 114 -1.21 11.90 12.31
CA PRO A 114 0.11 11.26 12.55
C PRO A 114 0.65 11.33 13.99
N GLY A 115 -0.10 11.77 14.96
CA GLY A 115 0.38 11.87 16.35
C GLY A 115 0.43 10.54 17.12
N ALA A 116 -0.21 9.49 16.59
CA ALA A 116 -0.29 8.20 17.25
C ALA A 116 1.07 7.47 17.28
N ASP A 117 1.32 6.73 18.37
CA ASP A 117 2.48 5.84 18.48
C ASP A 117 2.13 4.48 17.86
N LEU A 118 2.29 4.39 16.54
CA LEU A 118 1.97 3.17 15.79
C LEU A 118 2.75 1.95 16.27
N ALA A 119 3.99 2.15 16.73
CA ALA A 119 4.83 1.04 17.18
C ALA A 119 4.30 0.37 18.45
N ALA A 120 3.58 1.12 19.29
CA ALA A 120 3.00 0.60 20.52
C ALA A 120 1.66 -0.12 20.32
N GLU A 121 1.05 0.02 19.14
CA GLU A 121 -0.26 -0.59 18.86
C GLU A 121 -0.15 -2.02 18.36
N ASP A 122 -1.21 -2.81 18.61
CA ASP A 122 -1.37 -4.14 18.04
C ASP A 122 -2.06 -4.04 16.67
N PRO A 123 -1.35 -4.37 15.58
CA PRO A 123 -1.92 -4.27 14.23
C PRO A 123 -3.19 -5.10 14.02
N ARG A 124 -3.39 -6.15 14.80
CA ARG A 124 -4.59 -7.01 14.72
C ARG A 124 -5.87 -6.28 15.09
N THR A 125 -5.78 -5.13 15.76
CA THR A 125 -6.92 -4.28 16.09
C THR A 125 -7.30 -3.32 14.98
N TRP A 126 -6.51 -3.20 13.93
CA TRP A 126 -6.71 -2.23 12.86
C TRP A 126 -7.65 -2.75 11.78
N THR A 127 -8.40 -1.83 11.18
CA THR A 127 -9.20 -2.15 9.99
C THR A 127 -8.31 -2.52 8.82
N GLU A 128 -8.76 -3.47 8.01
CA GLU A 128 -8.04 -4.02 6.87
C GLU A 128 -8.74 -3.72 5.56
N VAL A 129 -7.98 -3.77 4.47
CA VAL A 129 -8.51 -3.79 3.10
C VAL A 129 -8.43 -5.23 2.60
N ASP A 130 -9.59 -5.85 2.39
CA ASP A 130 -9.66 -7.26 2.00
C ASP A 130 -8.96 -7.55 0.67
N ASP A 131 -8.37 -8.75 0.59
CA ASP A 131 -7.75 -9.23 -0.64
C ASP A 131 -8.84 -9.70 -1.61
N PRO A 132 -8.93 -9.12 -2.82
CA PRO A 132 -9.90 -9.58 -3.82
C PRO A 132 -9.50 -10.89 -4.50
N ALA A 133 -8.32 -11.44 -4.21
CA ALA A 133 -7.83 -12.68 -4.82
C ALA A 133 -8.85 -13.81 -4.63
N GLY A 134 -9.07 -14.58 -5.69
CA GLY A 134 -10.10 -15.63 -5.72
C GLY A 134 -11.48 -15.12 -6.09
N GLY A 135 -11.71 -13.81 -6.11
CA GLY A 135 -12.95 -13.19 -6.55
C GLY A 135 -13.03 -12.98 -8.06
N ASP A 136 -14.13 -12.41 -8.50
CA ASP A 136 -14.34 -12.03 -9.90
C ASP A 136 -13.81 -10.61 -10.19
N VAL A 137 -13.96 -10.15 -11.44
CA VAL A 137 -13.50 -8.82 -11.85
C VAL A 137 -14.19 -7.70 -11.06
N GLU A 138 -15.46 -7.87 -10.68
CA GLU A 138 -16.20 -6.87 -9.92
C GLU A 138 -15.63 -6.70 -8.49
N ASP A 139 -15.14 -7.78 -7.89
CA ASP A 139 -14.48 -7.73 -6.59
C ASP A 139 -13.17 -6.92 -6.67
N PHE A 140 -12.42 -7.10 -7.76
CA PHE A 140 -11.18 -6.33 -8.01
C PHE A 140 -11.48 -4.85 -8.25
N ILE A 141 -12.52 -4.53 -9.01
CA ILE A 141 -12.96 -3.16 -9.28
C ILE A 141 -13.43 -2.48 -7.98
N ARG A 142 -14.19 -3.18 -7.16
CA ARG A 142 -14.65 -2.67 -5.86
C ARG A 142 -13.46 -2.37 -4.94
N CYS A 143 -12.48 -3.27 -4.89
CA CYS A 143 -11.24 -3.07 -4.15
C CYS A 143 -10.51 -1.81 -4.64
N ALA A 144 -10.38 -1.62 -5.94
CA ALA A 144 -9.73 -0.44 -6.52
C ALA A 144 -10.44 0.86 -6.14
N ARG A 145 -11.76 0.89 -6.17
CA ARG A 145 -12.56 2.07 -5.78
C ARG A 145 -12.40 2.40 -4.31
N ASP A 146 -12.37 1.39 -3.44
CA ASP A 146 -12.14 1.59 -2.01
C ASP A 146 -10.74 2.15 -1.75
N ILE A 147 -9.73 1.60 -2.41
CA ILE A 147 -8.35 2.10 -2.30
C ILE A 147 -8.23 3.51 -2.85
N ASP A 148 -8.88 3.83 -3.96
CA ASP A 148 -8.87 5.17 -4.55
C ASP A 148 -9.36 6.22 -3.56
N GLY A 149 -10.49 5.98 -2.93
CA GLY A 149 -11.03 6.88 -1.90
C GLY A 149 -10.11 7.03 -0.69
N GLN A 150 -9.53 5.94 -0.23
CA GLN A 150 -8.63 5.94 0.93
C GLN A 150 -7.28 6.60 0.62
N VAL A 151 -6.72 6.36 -0.56
CA VAL A 151 -5.47 7.01 -0.99
C VAL A 151 -5.68 8.53 -1.11
N ALA A 152 -6.81 8.98 -1.64
CA ALA A 152 -7.11 10.41 -1.71
C ALA A 152 -7.10 11.06 -0.32
N GLN A 153 -7.68 10.40 0.68
CA GLN A 153 -7.66 10.87 2.06
C GLN A 153 -6.25 10.87 2.66
N LEU A 154 -5.46 9.83 2.38
CA LEU A 154 -4.06 9.77 2.84
C LEU A 154 -3.23 10.91 2.26
N LEU A 155 -3.36 11.17 0.97
CA LEU A 155 -2.64 12.27 0.31
C LEU A 155 -3.00 13.62 0.90
N ALA A 156 -4.27 13.87 1.18
CA ALA A 156 -4.72 15.10 1.83
C ALA A 156 -4.07 15.29 3.21
N ARG A 157 -3.93 14.21 3.99
CA ARG A 157 -3.24 14.25 5.29
C ARG A 157 -1.75 14.49 5.17
N LEU A 158 -1.10 13.89 4.18
CA LEU A 158 0.33 14.08 3.94
C LEU A 158 0.63 15.49 3.44
N ASP A 159 -0.23 16.07 2.62
CA ASP A 159 -0.07 17.44 2.13
C ASP A 159 -0.27 18.48 3.24
N ALA A 160 -1.02 18.16 4.30
CA ALA A 160 -1.28 19.05 5.43
C ALA A 160 -0.15 19.08 6.48
N ARG A 161 0.91 18.29 6.32
CA ARG A 161 2.03 18.15 7.28
C ARG A 161 3.15 19.16 7.05
#